data_0ba14f1038280b9065097f6b49acb1cd
#
_entry.id   0ba14f1038280b9065097f6b49acb1cd
#
_cell.length_a   1.000
_cell.length_b   1.000
_cell.length_c   1.000
_cell.angle_alpha   90.00
_cell.angle_beta   90.00
_cell.angle_gamma   90.00
#
_symmetry.space_group_name_H-M   'P 1'
#
loop_
_entity.id
_entity.type
_entity.pdbx_description
1 polymer ?
#
loop_
_entity_poly.entity_id
_entity_poly.type
_entity_poly.pdbx_seq_one_letter_code
_entity_poly.pdbx_strand_id
1 'polypeptide(L)'
;MRTDTSPGPGALPARAPLALVPGMPVLDVVIPVFNEEKDLGPCVRRLHEHLTRTFPYPFRITIADNASTDRTPEVAAALATTVEGVRSTRLEEKGRGRALRTVWSRSEAPVLAYMDVDLSTDLNALLPLVAPLISGHSDLAIGTRLARSSRVVRGAKREFVSRAYNLLLRSSLAARFSDAQCGFKAIRREVAERLLPLVEDSGWFFDTELLVLAERAGLRIHEVPVDWVDDPDSTVHIVRTATDDLKGVWRVGRALAVGALPLDRLARPFGDDPRDRTALPGVPRGLARQLLGFCAVGLLSTLLYLLLYSAFRSGTGPQLANAAALLLSAVANTAANRRLTFGVRGRDRAVRHQAQGLLVFGIGLALTSGSLAALDAAVPARSAAHSTELAVLIAANLAATVLRFLLFRAWVFPDRRATPAKDDNR
;
A
#
# COMPACT_ATOMS: atom_id res chain seq x y z
N MET A 1 -27.76 -26.89 13.87
CA MET A 1 -28.21 -25.96 12.82
C MET A 1 -26.94 -25.46 12.11
N ARG A 2 -26.58 -26.01 10.94
CA ARG A 2 -25.43 -25.59 10.16
C ARG A 2 -25.84 -24.29 9.47
N THR A 3 -25.25 -23.18 9.87
CA THR A 3 -25.38 -21.91 9.12
C THR A 3 -24.66 -22.08 7.78
N ASP A 4 -25.47 -22.06 6.72
CA ASP A 4 -25.02 -22.05 5.34
C ASP A 4 -24.29 -20.71 5.07
N THR A 5 -22.98 -20.71 5.18
CA THR A 5 -22.11 -19.56 4.84
C THR A 5 -21.69 -19.64 3.39
N SER A 6 -22.65 -19.76 2.49
CA SER A 6 -22.34 -19.61 1.05
C SER A 6 -21.83 -18.19 0.81
N PRO A 7 -20.65 -18.00 0.21
CA PRO A 7 -20.14 -16.67 -0.10
C PRO A 7 -21.12 -15.96 -1.05
N GLY A 8 -21.39 -14.69 -0.77
CA GLY A 8 -22.26 -13.88 -1.62
C GLY A 8 -21.73 -13.81 -3.07
N PRO A 9 -22.57 -13.52 -4.05
CA PRO A 9 -22.18 -13.47 -5.46
C PRO A 9 -21.04 -12.46 -5.65
N GLY A 10 -19.87 -12.96 -6.04
CA GLY A 10 -18.66 -12.16 -6.28
C GLY A 10 -17.51 -12.33 -5.27
N ALA A 11 -17.72 -12.96 -4.10
CA ALA A 11 -16.65 -13.21 -3.14
C ALA A 11 -15.67 -14.29 -3.64
N LEU A 12 -14.37 -14.13 -3.31
CA LEU A 12 -13.37 -15.18 -3.57
C LEU A 12 -13.65 -16.39 -2.66
N PRO A 13 -13.47 -17.63 -3.16
CA PRO A 13 -13.60 -18.81 -2.34
C PRO A 13 -12.55 -18.84 -1.22
N ALA A 14 -12.78 -19.65 -0.18
CA ALA A 14 -11.79 -19.87 0.86
C ALA A 14 -10.47 -20.36 0.25
N ARG A 15 -9.32 -19.96 0.85
CA ARG A 15 -8.01 -20.45 0.38
C ARG A 15 -7.91 -21.96 0.54
N ALA A 16 -7.56 -22.63 -0.52
CA ALA A 16 -7.30 -24.05 -0.53
C ALA A 16 -6.10 -24.37 -1.44
N PRO A 17 -5.42 -25.49 -1.25
CA PRO A 17 -4.47 -26.01 -2.25
C PRO A 17 -5.15 -26.12 -3.61
N LEU A 18 -4.38 -25.93 -4.67
CA LEU A 18 -4.91 -26.02 -6.02
C LEU A 18 -5.32 -27.47 -6.33
N ALA A 19 -6.49 -27.63 -6.93
CA ALA A 19 -6.86 -28.89 -7.58
C ALA A 19 -6.11 -28.98 -8.90
N LEU A 20 -5.15 -29.90 -9.00
CA LEU A 20 -4.33 -30.09 -10.18
C LEU A 20 -5.07 -30.99 -11.19
N VAL A 21 -5.19 -30.51 -12.42
CA VAL A 21 -5.80 -31.28 -13.54
C VAL A 21 -4.66 -31.91 -14.35
N PRO A 22 -4.64 -33.23 -14.51
CA PRO A 22 -3.62 -33.91 -15.29
C PRO A 22 -3.51 -33.35 -16.72
N GLY A 23 -2.28 -33.09 -17.19
CA GLY A 23 -2.01 -32.55 -18.51
C GLY A 23 -2.18 -31.05 -18.71
N MET A 24 -2.76 -30.33 -17.73
CA MET A 24 -2.83 -28.85 -17.77
C MET A 24 -1.62 -28.22 -17.10
N PRO A 25 -1.09 -27.09 -17.63
CA PRO A 25 -0.03 -26.34 -16.96
C PRO A 25 -0.52 -25.79 -15.63
N VAL A 26 0.24 -26.04 -14.57
CA VAL A 26 -0.01 -25.49 -13.23
C VAL A 26 0.50 -24.06 -13.12
N LEU A 27 1.55 -23.75 -13.87
CA LEU A 27 2.23 -22.45 -13.88
C LEU A 27 2.32 -21.92 -15.32
N ASP A 28 1.99 -20.64 -15.52
CA ASP A 28 2.26 -19.90 -16.74
C ASP A 28 3.19 -18.73 -16.40
N VAL A 29 4.45 -18.79 -16.88
CA VAL A 29 5.42 -17.72 -16.68
C VAL A 29 5.41 -16.80 -17.89
N VAL A 30 4.95 -15.55 -17.69
CA VAL A 30 4.89 -14.55 -18.75
C VAL A 30 6.19 -13.75 -18.78
N ILE A 31 6.75 -13.57 -19.95
CA ILE A 31 7.92 -12.72 -20.20
C ILE A 31 7.46 -11.57 -21.10
N PRO A 32 7.15 -10.39 -20.55
CA PRO A 32 6.83 -9.22 -21.36
C PRO A 32 8.11 -8.67 -22.00
N VAL A 33 8.12 -8.52 -23.32
CA VAL A 33 9.31 -8.08 -24.08
C VAL A 33 9.01 -6.90 -24.99
N PHE A 34 9.98 -6.02 -25.15
CA PHE A 34 9.93 -4.91 -26.09
C PHE A 34 11.33 -4.60 -26.63
N ASN A 35 11.60 -4.98 -27.90
CA ASN A 35 12.89 -4.85 -28.57
C ASN A 35 14.02 -5.58 -27.84
N GLU A 36 13.82 -6.91 -27.66
CA GLU A 36 14.69 -7.80 -26.91
C GLU A 36 15.19 -8.97 -27.79
N GLU A 37 15.45 -8.70 -29.07
CA GLU A 37 15.84 -9.73 -30.06
C GLU A 37 17.06 -10.56 -29.65
N LYS A 38 17.97 -9.96 -28.83
CA LYS A 38 19.22 -10.60 -28.39
C LYS A 38 19.03 -11.44 -27.13
N ASP A 39 18.27 -10.94 -26.15
CA ASP A 39 18.19 -11.52 -24.81
C ASP A 39 17.04 -12.53 -24.68
N LEU A 40 16.00 -12.40 -25.50
CA LEU A 40 14.82 -13.29 -25.46
C LEU A 40 15.18 -14.76 -25.64
N GLY A 41 16.00 -15.10 -26.62
CA GLY A 41 16.34 -16.50 -26.91
C GLY A 41 17.09 -17.19 -25.77
N PRO A 42 18.19 -16.61 -25.25
CA PRO A 42 18.90 -17.12 -24.07
C PRO A 42 17.99 -17.20 -22.82
N CYS A 43 17.17 -16.17 -22.56
CA CYS A 43 16.27 -16.12 -21.42
C CYS A 43 15.27 -17.29 -21.42
N VAL A 44 14.54 -17.48 -22.51
CA VAL A 44 13.52 -18.53 -22.61
C VAL A 44 14.13 -19.92 -22.47
N ARG A 45 15.27 -20.20 -23.11
CA ARG A 45 15.93 -21.50 -22.99
C ARG A 45 16.42 -21.77 -21.58
N ARG A 46 17.03 -20.79 -20.92
CA ARG A 46 17.51 -20.93 -19.54
C ARG A 46 16.36 -21.11 -18.55
N LEU A 47 15.26 -20.36 -18.72
CA LEU A 47 14.06 -20.52 -17.89
C LEU A 47 13.43 -21.91 -18.12
N HIS A 48 13.31 -22.36 -19.37
CA HIS A 48 12.75 -23.66 -19.71
C HIS A 48 13.58 -24.78 -19.09
N GLU A 49 14.91 -24.75 -19.24
CA GLU A 49 15.82 -25.73 -18.65
C GLU A 49 15.71 -25.76 -17.12
N HIS A 50 15.67 -24.57 -16.50
CA HIS A 50 15.50 -24.44 -15.06
C HIS A 50 14.20 -25.07 -14.57
N LEU A 51 13.07 -24.73 -15.19
CA LEU A 51 11.75 -25.27 -14.84
C LEU A 51 11.68 -26.78 -15.05
N THR A 52 12.21 -27.28 -16.15
CA THR A 52 12.26 -28.72 -16.42
C THR A 52 13.00 -29.50 -15.33
N ARG A 53 14.05 -28.91 -14.76
CA ARG A 53 14.84 -29.57 -13.71
C ARG A 53 14.27 -29.40 -12.29
N THR A 54 13.60 -28.31 -12.02
CA THR A 54 13.29 -27.89 -10.63
C THR A 54 11.80 -27.81 -10.31
N PHE A 55 10.93 -27.69 -11.31
CA PHE A 55 9.51 -27.54 -11.10
C PHE A 55 8.76 -28.88 -11.31
N PRO A 56 8.09 -29.41 -10.28
CA PRO A 56 7.55 -30.79 -10.31
C PRO A 56 6.20 -30.92 -11.05
N TYR A 57 5.70 -29.85 -11.65
CA TYR A 57 4.40 -29.83 -12.33
C TYR A 57 4.53 -29.37 -13.77
N PRO A 58 3.53 -29.64 -14.64
CA PRO A 58 3.48 -29.06 -15.98
C PRO A 58 3.48 -27.53 -15.91
N PHE A 59 4.25 -26.91 -16.80
CA PHE A 59 4.37 -25.46 -16.90
C PHE A 59 4.24 -24.99 -18.34
N ARG A 60 4.03 -23.66 -18.48
CA ARG A 60 4.03 -22.94 -19.74
C ARG A 60 4.89 -21.70 -19.59
N ILE A 61 5.56 -21.30 -20.67
CA ILE A 61 6.22 -20.01 -20.80
C ILE A 61 5.49 -19.24 -21.90
N THR A 62 4.99 -18.05 -21.58
CA THR A 62 4.29 -17.20 -22.55
C THR A 62 5.09 -15.93 -22.81
N ILE A 63 5.62 -15.80 -24.03
CA ILE A 63 6.30 -14.58 -24.49
C ILE A 63 5.21 -13.57 -24.87
N ALA A 64 5.19 -12.42 -24.22
CA ALA A 64 4.25 -11.32 -24.49
C ALA A 64 5.00 -10.20 -25.21
N ASP A 65 5.02 -10.22 -26.53
CA ASP A 65 5.64 -9.17 -27.36
C ASP A 65 4.78 -7.89 -27.30
N ASN A 66 5.37 -6.88 -26.71
CA ASN A 66 4.75 -5.62 -26.36
C ASN A 66 4.88 -4.57 -27.49
N ALA A 67 4.48 -4.92 -28.71
CA ALA A 67 4.59 -4.14 -29.93
C ALA A 67 6.04 -3.81 -30.32
N SER A 68 6.93 -4.82 -30.30
CA SER A 68 8.33 -4.65 -30.74
C SER A 68 8.45 -4.26 -32.21
N THR A 69 9.49 -3.51 -32.51
CA THR A 69 9.80 -2.96 -33.84
C THR A 69 11.09 -3.54 -34.45
N ASP A 70 11.80 -4.37 -33.67
CA ASP A 70 12.96 -5.15 -34.09
C ASP A 70 12.57 -6.59 -34.45
N ARG A 71 13.51 -7.53 -34.45
CA ARG A 71 13.28 -8.95 -34.74
C ARG A 71 12.76 -9.77 -33.56
N THR A 72 12.37 -9.14 -32.47
CA THR A 72 11.77 -9.85 -31.30
C THR A 72 10.58 -10.73 -31.68
N PRO A 73 9.62 -10.29 -32.54
CA PRO A 73 8.49 -11.13 -32.93
C PRO A 73 8.88 -12.42 -33.65
N GLU A 74 9.89 -12.35 -34.55
CA GLU A 74 10.40 -13.52 -35.27
C GLU A 74 11.10 -14.49 -34.33
N VAL A 75 11.90 -13.97 -33.36
CA VAL A 75 12.56 -14.78 -32.34
C VAL A 75 11.50 -15.45 -31.45
N ALA A 76 10.46 -14.73 -31.03
CA ALA A 76 9.37 -15.27 -30.22
C ALA A 76 8.60 -16.38 -30.94
N ALA A 77 8.29 -16.19 -32.22
CA ALA A 77 7.62 -17.23 -33.06
C ALA A 77 8.48 -18.49 -33.24
N ALA A 78 9.78 -18.29 -33.47
CA ALA A 78 10.72 -19.44 -33.60
C ALA A 78 10.84 -20.22 -32.28
N LEU A 79 10.88 -19.56 -31.12
CA LEU A 79 10.89 -20.20 -29.81
C LEU A 79 9.60 -20.97 -29.53
N ALA A 80 8.45 -20.39 -29.87
CA ALA A 80 7.16 -21.04 -29.71
C ALA A 80 6.99 -22.33 -30.56
N THR A 81 7.73 -22.45 -31.67
CA THR A 81 7.74 -23.66 -32.51
C THR A 81 8.79 -24.69 -32.10
N THR A 82 9.92 -24.22 -31.51
CA THR A 82 11.07 -25.11 -31.26
C THR A 82 11.20 -25.57 -29.81
N VAL A 83 10.56 -24.88 -28.86
CA VAL A 83 10.64 -25.21 -27.43
C VAL A 83 9.27 -25.64 -26.95
N GLU A 84 9.16 -26.86 -26.42
CA GLU A 84 7.91 -27.38 -25.88
C GLU A 84 7.38 -26.52 -24.72
N GLY A 85 6.05 -26.31 -24.68
CA GLY A 85 5.42 -25.50 -23.62
C GLY A 85 5.63 -24.00 -23.74
N VAL A 86 6.30 -23.51 -24.79
CA VAL A 86 6.47 -22.10 -25.09
C VAL A 86 5.36 -21.60 -26.02
N ARG A 87 4.79 -20.43 -25.73
CA ARG A 87 3.83 -19.72 -26.59
C ARG A 87 4.25 -18.28 -26.77
N SER A 88 3.82 -17.66 -27.86
CA SER A 88 4.01 -16.24 -28.09
C SER A 88 2.67 -15.54 -28.35
N THR A 89 2.55 -14.32 -27.87
CA THR A 89 1.40 -13.43 -28.12
C THR A 89 1.96 -12.05 -28.44
N ARG A 90 1.54 -11.48 -29.57
CA ARG A 90 1.91 -10.11 -29.96
C ARG A 90 0.77 -9.16 -29.63
N LEU A 91 1.14 -7.98 -29.10
CA LEU A 91 0.23 -6.88 -28.85
C LEU A 91 0.43 -5.79 -29.91
N GLU A 92 -0.65 -5.06 -30.24
CA GLU A 92 -0.64 -3.95 -31.19
C GLU A 92 -0.10 -2.66 -30.56
N GLU A 93 -0.25 -2.49 -29.25
CA GLU A 93 0.11 -1.29 -28.52
C GLU A 93 1.03 -1.57 -27.34
N LYS A 94 2.04 -0.72 -27.14
CA LYS A 94 2.98 -0.81 -26.04
C LYS A 94 2.32 -0.57 -24.68
N GLY A 95 2.65 -1.37 -23.69
CA GLY A 95 2.23 -1.24 -22.31
C GLY A 95 2.51 -2.50 -21.52
N ARG A 96 3.49 -2.47 -20.59
CA ARG A 96 3.85 -3.65 -19.78
C ARG A 96 2.65 -4.22 -19.04
N GLY A 97 1.89 -3.37 -18.36
CA GLY A 97 0.66 -3.79 -17.67
C GLY A 97 -0.40 -4.33 -18.63
N ARG A 98 -0.50 -3.76 -19.84
CA ARG A 98 -1.38 -4.27 -20.91
C ARG A 98 -0.98 -5.69 -21.33
N ALA A 99 0.31 -5.92 -21.55
CA ALA A 99 0.82 -7.24 -21.92
C ALA A 99 0.49 -8.29 -20.86
N LEU A 100 0.78 -8.01 -19.60
CA LEU A 100 0.48 -8.91 -18.48
C LEU A 100 -1.04 -9.15 -18.35
N ARG A 101 -1.85 -8.11 -18.41
CA ARG A 101 -3.32 -8.23 -18.35
C ARG A 101 -3.86 -9.11 -19.48
N THR A 102 -3.39 -8.90 -20.71
CA THR A 102 -3.85 -9.65 -21.88
C THR A 102 -3.54 -11.16 -21.76
N VAL A 103 -2.32 -11.50 -21.36
CA VAL A 103 -1.92 -12.90 -21.22
C VAL A 103 -2.60 -13.54 -20.01
N TRP A 104 -2.59 -12.88 -18.85
CA TRP A 104 -3.17 -13.44 -17.63
C TRP A 104 -4.67 -13.66 -17.72
N SER A 105 -5.40 -12.77 -18.41
CA SER A 105 -6.85 -12.94 -18.64
C SER A 105 -7.21 -14.11 -19.56
N ARG A 106 -6.26 -14.59 -20.36
CA ARG A 106 -6.46 -15.71 -21.30
C ARG A 106 -5.85 -17.03 -20.83
N SER A 107 -5.00 -16.99 -19.82
CA SER A 107 -4.32 -18.16 -19.32
C SER A 107 -5.24 -19.03 -18.47
N GLU A 108 -5.19 -20.34 -18.71
CA GLU A 108 -5.95 -21.34 -17.93
C GLU A 108 -5.14 -21.89 -16.75
N ALA A 109 -3.85 -21.55 -16.65
CA ALA A 109 -2.99 -22.02 -15.57
C ALA A 109 -3.45 -21.45 -14.23
N PRO A 110 -3.59 -22.26 -13.17
CA PRO A 110 -4.04 -21.78 -11.87
C PRO A 110 -3.07 -20.82 -11.17
N VAL A 111 -1.79 -20.83 -11.55
CA VAL A 111 -0.77 -19.86 -11.09
C VAL A 111 -0.21 -19.13 -12.31
N LEU A 112 -0.26 -17.81 -12.23
CA LEU A 112 0.25 -16.90 -13.25
C LEU A 112 1.46 -16.18 -12.65
N ALA A 113 2.59 -16.24 -13.32
CA ALA A 113 3.79 -15.51 -12.90
C ALA A 113 4.29 -14.63 -14.04
N TYR A 114 5.12 -13.66 -13.74
CA TYR A 114 5.92 -12.98 -14.75
C TYR A 114 7.33 -12.69 -14.23
N MET A 115 8.25 -12.56 -15.16
CA MET A 115 9.62 -12.14 -14.91
C MET A 115 10.13 -11.27 -16.05
N ASP A 116 11.14 -10.43 -15.74
CA ASP A 116 11.82 -9.66 -16.75
C ASP A 116 12.74 -10.55 -17.62
N VAL A 117 12.96 -10.15 -18.87
CA VAL A 117 13.69 -10.92 -19.86
C VAL A 117 15.20 -10.97 -19.59
N ASP A 118 15.73 -9.96 -18.89
CA ASP A 118 17.15 -9.78 -18.58
C ASP A 118 17.74 -10.80 -17.58
N LEU A 119 16.88 -11.66 -16.99
CA LEU A 119 17.26 -12.61 -15.94
C LEU A 119 17.98 -11.95 -14.74
N SER A 120 17.71 -10.69 -14.48
CA SER A 120 18.25 -9.97 -13.33
C SER A 120 17.95 -10.66 -12.00
N THR A 121 16.86 -11.42 -11.92
CA THR A 121 16.47 -12.20 -10.73
C THR A 121 16.97 -13.64 -10.83
N ASP A 122 17.54 -14.18 -9.76
CA ASP A 122 17.93 -15.60 -9.69
C ASP A 122 16.69 -16.51 -9.82
N LEU A 123 16.71 -17.41 -10.80
CA LEU A 123 15.65 -18.36 -11.09
C LEU A 123 15.37 -19.32 -9.92
N ASN A 124 16.32 -19.57 -9.03
CA ASN A 124 16.09 -20.38 -7.84
C ASN A 124 15.01 -19.80 -6.90
N ALA A 125 14.69 -18.52 -7.04
CA ALA A 125 13.59 -17.88 -6.30
C ALA A 125 12.20 -18.23 -6.89
N LEU A 126 12.11 -18.83 -8.08
CA LEU A 126 10.82 -19.08 -8.75
C LEU A 126 9.96 -20.09 -8.01
N LEU A 127 10.51 -21.21 -7.58
CA LEU A 127 9.77 -22.21 -6.80
C LEU A 127 9.31 -21.66 -5.44
N PRO A 128 10.16 -20.99 -4.63
CA PRO A 128 9.71 -20.26 -3.44
C PRO A 128 8.62 -19.24 -3.70
N LEU A 129 8.63 -18.56 -4.85
CA LEU A 129 7.61 -17.56 -5.23
C LEU A 129 6.24 -18.22 -5.45
N VAL A 130 6.17 -19.34 -6.17
CA VAL A 130 4.90 -19.96 -6.60
C VAL A 130 4.36 -20.99 -5.61
N ALA A 131 5.19 -21.64 -4.82
CA ALA A 131 4.77 -22.67 -3.87
C ALA A 131 3.69 -22.22 -2.86
N PRO A 132 3.75 -21.00 -2.29
CA PRO A 132 2.70 -20.48 -1.41
C PRO A 132 1.35 -20.28 -2.12
N LEU A 133 1.34 -20.07 -3.43
CA LEU A 133 0.13 -19.94 -4.22
C LEU A 133 -0.46 -21.32 -4.52
N ILE A 134 0.37 -22.28 -4.86
CA ILE A 134 -0.03 -23.69 -5.12
C ILE A 134 -0.64 -24.29 -3.86
N SER A 135 -0.02 -24.12 -2.71
CA SER A 135 -0.50 -24.61 -1.42
C SER A 135 -1.73 -23.88 -0.86
N GLY A 136 -2.15 -22.78 -1.48
CA GLY A 136 -3.25 -21.94 -0.97
C GLY A 136 -2.89 -21.07 0.23
N HIS A 137 -1.61 -21.00 0.59
CA HIS A 137 -1.17 -20.12 1.70
C HIS A 137 -1.34 -18.64 1.35
N SER A 138 -1.08 -18.25 0.11
CA SER A 138 -1.10 -16.84 -0.33
C SER A 138 -1.87 -16.66 -1.65
N ASP A 139 -2.30 -15.43 -1.89
CA ASP A 139 -3.07 -15.03 -3.07
C ASP A 139 -2.17 -14.48 -4.16
N LEU A 140 -1.13 -13.73 -3.75
CA LEU A 140 -0.07 -13.19 -4.58
C LEU A 140 1.29 -13.49 -3.95
N ALA A 141 2.33 -13.43 -4.79
CA ALA A 141 3.71 -13.46 -4.32
C ALA A 141 4.56 -12.48 -5.11
N ILE A 142 5.54 -11.87 -4.45
CA ILE A 142 6.47 -10.92 -5.05
C ILE A 142 7.91 -11.22 -4.64
N GLY A 143 8.84 -11.03 -5.56
CA GLY A 143 10.23 -10.90 -5.22
C GLY A 143 10.49 -9.58 -4.52
N THR A 144 11.39 -9.55 -3.55
CA THR A 144 11.83 -8.31 -2.92
C THR A 144 13.35 -8.20 -2.93
N ARG A 145 13.83 -7.07 -3.48
CA ARG A 145 15.25 -6.68 -3.49
C ARG A 145 15.63 -5.93 -2.22
N LEU A 146 14.64 -5.50 -1.43
CA LEU A 146 14.81 -4.65 -0.26
C LEU A 146 14.84 -5.44 1.06
N ALA A 147 14.69 -6.75 1.02
CA ALA A 147 14.84 -7.61 2.19
C ALA A 147 16.31 -7.66 2.64
N ARG A 148 16.53 -7.87 3.95
CA ARG A 148 17.90 -7.96 4.51
C ARG A 148 18.71 -9.14 3.97
N SER A 149 18.03 -10.21 3.57
CA SER A 149 18.64 -11.43 3.01
C SER A 149 18.85 -11.38 1.50
N SER A 150 18.37 -10.34 0.81
CA SER A 150 18.58 -10.16 -0.63
C SER A 150 20.00 -9.70 -0.93
N ARG A 151 20.64 -10.31 -1.91
CA ARG A 151 21.94 -9.89 -2.44
C ARG A 151 21.70 -9.09 -3.72
N VAL A 152 21.88 -7.78 -3.63
CA VAL A 152 21.55 -6.88 -4.73
C VAL A 152 22.80 -6.13 -5.18
N VAL A 153 23.17 -6.34 -6.44
CA VAL A 153 24.25 -5.61 -7.10
C VAL A 153 23.60 -4.56 -8.00
N ARG A 154 23.58 -3.30 -7.55
CA ARG A 154 23.05 -2.18 -8.32
C ARG A 154 23.68 -0.85 -7.90
N GLY A 155 23.53 0.17 -8.75
CA GLY A 155 24.05 1.51 -8.48
C GLY A 155 23.30 2.20 -7.32
N ALA A 156 24.04 2.96 -6.48
CA ALA A 156 23.51 3.66 -5.32
C ALA A 156 22.33 4.60 -5.65
N LYS A 157 22.31 5.22 -6.83
CA LYS A 157 21.21 6.08 -7.31
C LYS A 157 19.90 5.31 -7.46
N ARG A 158 19.94 4.13 -8.09
CA ARG A 158 18.75 3.27 -8.27
C ARG A 158 18.25 2.72 -6.94
N GLU A 159 19.16 2.38 -6.03
CA GLU A 159 18.83 1.97 -4.66
C GLU A 159 18.06 3.06 -3.93
N PHE A 160 18.57 4.31 -3.95
CA PHE A 160 17.93 5.45 -3.33
C PHE A 160 16.52 5.71 -3.90
N VAL A 161 16.38 5.74 -5.23
CA VAL A 161 15.09 5.96 -5.90
C VAL A 161 14.07 4.89 -5.52
N SER A 162 14.49 3.61 -5.51
CA SER A 162 13.60 2.50 -5.14
C SER A 162 13.14 2.59 -3.68
N ARG A 163 14.04 2.93 -2.74
CA ARG A 163 13.67 3.11 -1.32
C ARG A 163 12.76 4.32 -1.12
N ALA A 164 13.05 5.44 -1.78
CA ALA A 164 12.22 6.65 -1.72
C ALA A 164 10.81 6.39 -2.27
N TYR A 165 10.71 5.65 -3.37
CA TYR A 165 9.42 5.26 -3.95
C TYR A 165 8.61 4.37 -3.00
N ASN A 166 9.20 3.32 -2.44
CA ASN A 166 8.49 2.48 -1.49
C ASN A 166 8.13 3.23 -0.18
N LEU A 167 8.93 4.20 0.25
CA LEU A 167 8.57 5.10 1.35
C LEU A 167 7.37 5.98 1.01
N LEU A 168 7.33 6.52 -0.22
CA LEU A 168 6.17 7.27 -0.72
C LEU A 168 4.90 6.42 -0.69
N LEU A 169 4.93 5.19 -1.19
CA LEU A 169 3.79 4.27 -1.17
C LEU A 169 3.32 3.94 0.25
N ARG A 170 4.25 3.74 1.17
CA ARG A 170 3.94 3.51 2.58
C ARG A 170 3.26 4.70 3.24
N SER A 171 3.74 5.92 2.95
CA SER A 171 3.20 7.14 3.54
C SER A 171 1.87 7.57 2.93
N SER A 172 1.70 7.47 1.60
CA SER A 172 0.52 7.95 0.87
C SER A 172 -0.60 6.90 0.78
N LEU A 173 -0.26 5.66 0.45
CA LEU A 173 -1.22 4.57 0.25
C LEU A 173 -1.24 3.56 1.40
N ALA A 174 -0.44 3.76 2.46
CA ALA A 174 -0.24 2.84 3.58
C ALA A 174 0.07 1.40 3.12
N ALA A 175 0.85 1.26 2.05
CA ALA A 175 1.33 -0.01 1.55
C ALA A 175 2.25 -0.69 2.57
N ARG A 176 2.16 -2.01 2.72
CA ARG A 176 2.96 -2.80 3.66
C ARG A 176 4.01 -3.65 2.97
N PHE A 177 3.78 -4.01 1.70
CA PHE A 177 4.76 -4.75 0.91
C PHE A 177 6.07 -3.96 0.78
N SER A 178 7.18 -4.69 0.64
CA SER A 178 8.52 -4.10 0.71
C SER A 178 9.02 -3.56 -0.63
N ASP A 179 8.66 -4.18 -1.77
CA ASP A 179 9.16 -3.83 -3.11
C ASP A 179 8.05 -3.91 -4.17
N ALA A 180 7.53 -2.75 -4.56
CA ALA A 180 6.49 -2.63 -5.59
C ALA A 180 7.00 -2.95 -7.00
N GLN A 181 8.26 -2.63 -7.29
CA GLN A 181 8.81 -2.56 -8.65
C GLN A 181 9.69 -3.76 -9.03
N CYS A 182 9.80 -4.79 -8.17
CA CYS A 182 10.52 -5.99 -8.55
C CYS A 182 9.78 -6.71 -9.70
N GLY A 183 10.44 -6.92 -10.82
CA GLY A 183 9.92 -7.60 -12.01
C GLY A 183 9.81 -9.12 -11.85
N PHE A 184 9.41 -9.60 -10.68
CA PHE A 184 9.30 -11.01 -10.36
C PHE A 184 8.10 -11.24 -9.43
N LYS A 185 6.95 -11.57 -10.01
CA LYS A 185 5.67 -11.68 -9.28
C LYS A 185 4.84 -12.86 -9.76
N ALA A 186 3.98 -13.33 -8.88
CA ALA A 186 3.00 -14.37 -9.20
C ALA A 186 1.65 -14.08 -8.52
N ILE A 187 0.57 -14.56 -9.13
CA ILE A 187 -0.81 -14.39 -8.69
C ILE A 187 -1.62 -15.66 -8.99
N ARG A 188 -2.56 -16.00 -8.12
CA ARG A 188 -3.53 -17.06 -8.43
C ARG A 188 -4.50 -16.56 -9.50
N ARG A 189 -4.84 -17.43 -10.49
CA ARG A 189 -5.75 -17.08 -11.58
C ARG A 189 -7.09 -16.56 -11.09
N GLU A 190 -7.71 -17.22 -10.12
CA GLU A 190 -8.99 -16.80 -9.54
C GLU A 190 -8.95 -15.40 -8.91
N VAL A 191 -7.79 -14.97 -8.42
CA VAL A 191 -7.55 -13.62 -7.91
C VAL A 191 -7.33 -12.64 -9.05
N ALA A 192 -6.53 -13.03 -10.06
CA ALA A 192 -6.28 -12.22 -11.24
C ALA A 192 -7.57 -11.87 -12.00
N GLU A 193 -8.44 -12.87 -12.24
CA GLU A 193 -9.73 -12.69 -12.92
C GLU A 193 -10.60 -11.59 -12.29
N ARG A 194 -10.50 -11.40 -10.99
CA ARG A 194 -11.30 -10.41 -10.23
C ARG A 194 -10.57 -9.11 -9.95
N LEU A 195 -9.25 -9.16 -9.81
CA LEU A 195 -8.45 -7.99 -9.47
C LEU A 195 -8.07 -7.17 -10.71
N LEU A 196 -7.73 -7.83 -11.83
CA LEU A 196 -7.30 -7.17 -13.06
C LEU A 196 -8.33 -6.17 -13.64
N PRO A 197 -9.65 -6.43 -13.60
CA PRO A 197 -10.64 -5.44 -14.05
C PRO A 197 -10.63 -4.13 -13.26
N LEU A 198 -10.08 -4.12 -12.04
CA LEU A 198 -10.00 -2.93 -11.17
C LEU A 198 -8.67 -2.19 -11.33
N VAL A 199 -7.68 -2.78 -11.99
CA VAL A 199 -6.39 -2.15 -12.27
C VAL A 199 -6.54 -1.33 -13.55
N GLU A 200 -6.36 -0.03 -13.50
CA GLU A 200 -6.52 0.86 -14.65
C GLU A 200 -5.23 1.07 -15.44
N ASP A 201 -4.07 1.08 -14.73
CA ASP A 201 -2.80 1.35 -15.38
C ASP A 201 -2.42 0.24 -16.38
N SER A 202 -1.86 0.65 -17.50
CA SER A 202 -1.38 -0.24 -18.57
C SER A 202 0.15 -0.20 -18.76
N GLY A 203 0.83 0.67 -18.00
CA GLY A 203 2.29 0.91 -18.05
C GLY A 203 3.05 0.28 -16.88
N TRP A 204 3.97 1.08 -16.33
CA TRP A 204 4.85 0.65 -15.24
C TRP A 204 4.18 0.70 -13.87
N PHE A 205 3.20 1.59 -13.66
CA PHE A 205 2.48 1.70 -12.39
C PHE A 205 1.51 0.52 -12.15
N PHE A 206 1.23 -0.30 -13.18
CA PHE A 206 0.39 -1.49 -13.11
C PHE A 206 0.73 -2.38 -11.90
N ASP A 207 2.02 -2.66 -11.69
CA ASP A 207 2.48 -3.50 -10.58
C ASP A 207 2.13 -2.91 -9.22
N THR A 208 2.36 -1.62 -9.05
CA THR A 208 2.04 -0.89 -7.81
C THR A 208 0.55 -0.88 -7.55
N GLU A 209 -0.25 -0.58 -8.58
CA GLU A 209 -1.70 -0.56 -8.46
C GLU A 209 -2.25 -1.93 -8.09
N LEU A 210 -1.82 -2.99 -8.78
CA LEU A 210 -2.20 -4.37 -8.50
C LEU A 210 -1.94 -4.75 -7.03
N LEU A 211 -0.75 -4.46 -6.51
CA LEU A 211 -0.38 -4.79 -5.14
C LEU A 211 -1.14 -3.97 -4.10
N VAL A 212 -1.33 -2.67 -4.34
CA VAL A 212 -2.10 -1.80 -3.45
C VAL A 212 -3.55 -2.26 -3.36
N LEU A 213 -4.18 -2.57 -4.49
CA LEU A 213 -5.55 -3.07 -4.52
C LEU A 213 -5.68 -4.44 -3.84
N ALA A 214 -4.74 -5.36 -4.09
CA ALA A 214 -4.69 -6.66 -3.43
C ALA A 214 -4.59 -6.51 -1.90
N GLU A 215 -3.68 -5.68 -1.41
CA GLU A 215 -3.49 -5.46 0.03
C GLU A 215 -4.72 -4.79 0.67
N ARG A 216 -5.35 -3.84 -0.03
CA ARG A 216 -6.57 -3.17 0.41
C ARG A 216 -7.79 -4.09 0.44
N ALA A 217 -7.84 -5.06 -0.46
CA ALA A 217 -8.84 -6.12 -0.46
C ALA A 217 -8.61 -7.19 0.64
N GLY A 218 -7.52 -7.09 1.40
CA GLY A 218 -7.17 -8.07 2.44
C GLY A 218 -6.60 -9.38 1.89
N LEU A 219 -6.15 -9.38 0.63
CA LEU A 219 -5.46 -10.52 0.03
C LEU A 219 -4.07 -10.69 0.64
N ARG A 220 -3.62 -11.94 0.73
CA ARG A 220 -2.32 -12.27 1.31
C ARG A 220 -1.23 -12.22 0.25
N ILE A 221 -0.27 -11.33 0.44
CA ILE A 221 0.92 -11.20 -0.39
C ILE A 221 2.09 -11.89 0.33
N HIS A 222 2.74 -12.83 -0.36
CA HIS A 222 3.98 -13.47 0.08
C HIS A 222 5.18 -12.73 -0.51
N GLU A 223 6.22 -12.49 0.28
CA GLU A 223 7.44 -11.81 -0.17
C GLU A 223 8.62 -12.77 -0.12
N VAL A 224 9.32 -12.90 -1.22
CA VAL A 224 10.51 -13.76 -1.35
C VAL A 224 11.73 -12.88 -1.54
N PRO A 225 12.73 -12.93 -0.65
CA PRO A 225 14.01 -12.29 -0.90
C PRO A 225 14.63 -12.83 -2.18
N VAL A 226 15.08 -11.95 -3.06
CA VAL A 226 15.69 -12.35 -4.33
C VAL A 226 17.10 -11.80 -4.46
N ASP A 227 17.98 -12.60 -5.04
CA ASP A 227 19.26 -12.15 -5.53
C ASP A 227 19.04 -11.44 -6.87
N TRP A 228 19.62 -10.25 -7.02
CA TRP A 228 19.38 -9.36 -8.15
C TRP A 228 20.70 -8.76 -8.65
N VAL A 229 20.90 -8.85 -9.95
CA VAL A 229 22.01 -8.18 -10.63
C VAL A 229 21.40 -7.20 -11.64
N ASP A 230 21.72 -5.92 -11.48
CA ASP A 230 21.18 -4.84 -12.32
C ASP A 230 21.75 -4.91 -13.74
N ASP A 231 20.88 -4.82 -14.75
CA ASP A 231 21.30 -4.71 -16.14
C ASP A 231 21.83 -3.29 -16.40
N PRO A 232 23.09 -3.13 -16.85
CA PRO A 232 23.67 -1.83 -17.15
C PRO A 232 23.00 -1.15 -18.35
N ASP A 233 22.41 -1.89 -19.29
CA ASP A 233 21.85 -1.40 -20.56
C ASP A 233 20.37 -1.00 -20.47
N SER A 234 19.82 -0.93 -19.25
CA SER A 234 18.42 -0.59 -19.00
C SER A 234 18.00 0.75 -19.59
N THR A 235 16.97 0.76 -20.42
CA THR A 235 16.44 1.92 -21.18
C THR A 235 15.33 2.69 -20.45
N VAL A 236 15.08 2.44 -19.16
CA VAL A 236 13.98 3.09 -18.43
C VAL A 236 14.25 4.57 -18.16
N HIS A 237 13.37 5.44 -18.67
CA HIS A 237 13.41 6.88 -18.42
C HIS A 237 12.87 7.23 -17.03
N ILE A 238 13.77 7.36 -16.04
CA ILE A 238 13.44 7.54 -14.61
C ILE A 238 12.46 8.70 -14.38
N VAL A 239 12.68 9.87 -14.99
CA VAL A 239 11.86 11.07 -14.75
C VAL A 239 10.42 10.90 -15.26
N ARG A 240 10.24 10.35 -16.46
CA ARG A 240 8.92 10.10 -17.04
C ARG A 240 8.17 9.06 -16.23
N THR A 241 8.81 7.97 -15.89
CA THR A 241 8.22 6.91 -15.06
C THR A 241 7.82 7.45 -13.68
N ALA A 242 8.66 8.27 -13.03
CA ALA A 242 8.33 8.87 -11.74
C ALA A 242 7.10 9.79 -11.79
N THR A 243 6.95 10.58 -12.86
CA THR A 243 5.75 11.44 -13.05
C THR A 243 4.49 10.62 -13.25
N ASP A 244 4.55 9.56 -14.02
CA ASP A 244 3.40 8.68 -14.27
C ASP A 244 3.04 7.88 -13.00
N ASP A 245 4.03 7.42 -12.25
CA ASP A 245 3.86 6.80 -10.93
C ASP A 245 3.16 7.75 -9.94
N LEU A 246 3.55 9.03 -9.87
CA LEU A 246 2.89 10.01 -9.01
C LEU A 246 1.42 10.26 -9.38
N LYS A 247 1.11 10.32 -10.67
CA LYS A 247 -0.28 10.41 -11.16
C LYS A 247 -1.07 9.16 -10.75
N GLY A 248 -0.47 7.97 -10.89
CA GLY A 248 -1.05 6.71 -10.47
C GLY A 248 -1.32 6.67 -8.96
N VAL A 249 -0.35 7.07 -8.13
CA VAL A 249 -0.51 7.18 -6.67
C VAL A 249 -1.68 8.11 -6.31
N TRP A 250 -1.77 9.28 -6.95
CA TRP A 250 -2.87 10.23 -6.75
C TRP A 250 -4.22 9.64 -7.14
N ARG A 251 -4.31 9.01 -8.33
CA ARG A 251 -5.53 8.38 -8.84
C ARG A 251 -6.04 7.29 -7.88
N VAL A 252 -5.16 6.34 -7.53
CA VAL A 252 -5.51 5.24 -6.62
C VAL A 252 -5.85 5.76 -5.23
N GLY A 253 -5.06 6.71 -4.70
CA GLY A 253 -5.31 7.33 -3.41
C GLY A 253 -6.67 8.00 -3.35
N ARG A 254 -7.05 8.74 -4.40
CA ARG A 254 -8.38 9.37 -4.53
C ARG A 254 -9.49 8.31 -4.58
N ALA A 255 -9.35 7.30 -5.46
CA ALA A 255 -10.35 6.24 -5.61
C ALA A 255 -10.60 5.50 -4.29
N LEU A 256 -9.54 5.20 -3.53
CA LEU A 256 -9.63 4.60 -2.19
C LEU A 256 -10.29 5.55 -1.17
N ALA A 257 -9.99 6.84 -1.21
CA ALA A 257 -10.54 7.83 -0.28
C ALA A 257 -12.04 8.05 -0.46
N VAL A 258 -12.52 8.05 -1.72
CA VAL A 258 -13.96 8.19 -2.05
C VAL A 258 -14.72 6.86 -1.96
N GLY A 259 -14.03 5.72 -1.80
CA GLY A 259 -14.66 4.38 -1.77
C GLY A 259 -15.23 3.96 -3.12
N ALA A 260 -14.62 4.39 -4.22
CA ALA A 260 -15.08 4.08 -5.58
C ALA A 260 -14.80 2.63 -6.01
N LEU A 261 -13.89 1.95 -5.30
CA LEU A 261 -13.44 0.60 -5.66
C LEU A 261 -14.19 -0.44 -4.80
N PRO A 262 -14.85 -1.45 -5.40
CA PRO A 262 -15.61 -2.48 -4.71
C PRO A 262 -14.70 -3.58 -4.11
N LEU A 263 -13.71 -3.19 -3.30
CA LEU A 263 -12.69 -4.10 -2.75
C LEU A 263 -13.25 -5.10 -1.74
N ASP A 264 -14.36 -4.80 -1.10
CA ASP A 264 -15.10 -5.69 -0.21
C ASP A 264 -15.55 -6.98 -0.91
N ARG A 265 -15.86 -6.92 -2.22
CA ARG A 265 -16.18 -8.09 -3.04
C ARG A 265 -15.01 -9.04 -3.27
N LEU A 266 -13.80 -8.56 -3.11
CA LEU A 266 -12.56 -9.35 -3.23
C LEU A 266 -12.13 -9.97 -1.90
N ALA A 267 -12.66 -9.47 -0.78
CA ALA A 267 -12.34 -9.98 0.54
C ALA A 267 -12.73 -11.45 0.63
N ARG A 268 -11.78 -12.30 1.05
CA ARG A 268 -12.09 -13.69 1.36
C ARG A 268 -12.87 -13.74 2.68
N PRO A 269 -13.85 -14.67 2.84
CA PRO A 269 -14.48 -14.90 4.14
C PRO A 269 -13.39 -15.20 5.17
N PHE A 270 -13.52 -14.63 6.36
CA PHE A 270 -12.62 -14.85 7.47
C PHE A 270 -12.63 -16.33 7.87
N GLY A 271 -11.70 -17.09 7.34
CA GLY A 271 -11.32 -18.39 7.81
C GLY A 271 -9.83 -18.34 8.04
N ASP A 272 -9.41 -18.14 9.29
CA ASP A 272 -8.03 -18.40 9.73
C ASP A 272 -6.91 -17.49 9.21
N ASP A 273 -7.06 -16.16 9.20
CA ASP A 273 -5.87 -15.31 9.21
C ASP A 273 -5.21 -15.39 10.61
N PRO A 274 -4.03 -16.04 10.74
CA PRO A 274 -3.31 -16.09 12.01
C PRO A 274 -2.98 -14.70 12.56
N ARG A 275 -3.00 -13.64 11.70
CA ARG A 275 -2.79 -12.25 12.12
C ARG A 275 -3.96 -11.71 12.95
N ASP A 276 -5.16 -12.23 12.78
CA ASP A 276 -6.30 -11.88 13.65
C ASP A 276 -6.22 -12.57 15.01
N ARG A 277 -5.54 -13.73 15.11
CA ARG A 277 -5.27 -14.45 16.36
C ARG A 277 -4.08 -13.88 17.14
N THR A 278 -3.13 -13.19 16.47
CA THR A 278 -1.93 -12.60 17.12
C THR A 278 -2.09 -11.11 17.45
N ALA A 279 -3.32 -10.57 17.51
CA ALA A 279 -3.55 -9.32 18.17
C ALA A 279 -3.24 -9.50 19.66
N LEU A 280 -2.00 -9.19 20.05
CA LEU A 280 -1.59 -9.19 21.45
C LEU A 280 -2.60 -8.37 22.26
N PRO A 281 -3.21 -8.95 23.32
CA PRO A 281 -4.14 -8.21 24.17
C PRO A 281 -3.42 -6.98 24.71
N GLY A 282 -3.91 -5.79 24.39
CA GLY A 282 -3.36 -4.53 24.92
C GLY A 282 -2.55 -3.67 23.94
N VAL A 283 -2.18 -4.16 22.74
CA VAL A 283 -1.55 -3.30 21.72
C VAL A 283 -2.64 -2.73 20.78
N PRO A 284 -2.93 -1.43 20.82
CA PRO A 284 -3.94 -0.83 19.97
C PRO A 284 -3.48 -0.83 18.51
N ARG A 285 -4.25 -1.48 17.63
CA ARG A 285 -3.99 -1.47 16.19
C ARG A 285 -3.99 -0.02 15.69
N GLY A 286 -2.91 0.40 15.05
CA GLY A 286 -2.83 1.69 14.37
C GLY A 286 -2.46 2.90 15.23
N LEU A 287 -1.91 2.73 16.45
CA LEU A 287 -1.46 3.84 17.30
C LEU A 287 -0.50 4.78 16.55
N ALA A 288 0.52 4.23 15.91
CA ALA A 288 1.48 5.02 15.13
C ALA A 288 0.79 5.81 13.99
N ARG A 289 -0.17 5.19 13.30
CA ARG A 289 -0.94 5.84 12.22
C ARG A 289 -1.85 6.93 12.78
N GLN A 290 -2.52 6.68 13.91
CA GLN A 290 -3.34 7.69 14.58
C GLN A 290 -2.49 8.86 15.05
N LEU A 291 -1.28 8.59 15.59
CA LEU A 291 -0.36 9.64 16.02
C LEU A 291 0.15 10.48 14.85
N LEU A 292 0.58 9.84 13.75
CA LEU A 292 1.00 10.54 12.53
C LEU A 292 -0.15 11.36 11.94
N GLY A 293 -1.36 10.80 11.87
CA GLY A 293 -2.55 11.52 11.41
C GLY A 293 -2.87 12.74 12.30
N PHE A 294 -2.77 12.55 13.61
CA PHE A 294 -2.99 13.62 14.58
C PHE A 294 -1.95 14.76 14.44
N CYS A 295 -0.68 14.43 14.27
CA CYS A 295 0.39 15.41 14.03
C CYS A 295 0.18 16.15 12.69
N ALA A 296 -0.18 15.43 11.62
CA ALA A 296 -0.45 16.06 10.32
C ALA A 296 -1.65 17.01 10.37
N VAL A 297 -2.74 16.60 11.02
CA VAL A 297 -3.92 17.46 11.24
C VAL A 297 -3.55 18.68 12.12
N GLY A 298 -2.69 18.49 13.13
CA GLY A 298 -2.18 19.59 13.97
C GLY A 298 -1.41 20.63 13.15
N LEU A 299 -0.49 20.19 12.27
CA LEU A 299 0.28 21.06 11.40
C LEU A 299 -0.63 21.86 10.44
N LEU A 300 -1.57 21.16 9.77
CA LEU A 300 -2.53 21.78 8.86
C LEU A 300 -3.42 22.79 9.58
N SER A 301 -3.82 22.52 10.83
CA SER A 301 -4.61 23.44 11.64
C SER A 301 -3.84 24.68 12.03
N THR A 302 -2.54 24.55 12.28
CA THR A 302 -1.66 25.70 12.54
C THR A 302 -1.53 26.60 11.30
N LEU A 303 -1.34 25.99 10.13
CA LEU A 303 -1.31 26.74 8.86
C LEU A 303 -2.65 27.45 8.60
N LEU A 304 -3.77 26.75 8.82
CA LEU A 304 -5.11 27.32 8.70
C LEU A 304 -5.30 28.52 9.66
N TYR A 305 -4.87 28.38 10.91
CA TYR A 305 -4.91 29.47 11.88
C TYR A 305 -4.15 30.71 11.39
N LEU A 306 -2.92 30.52 10.89
CA LEU A 306 -2.11 31.64 10.38
C LEU A 306 -2.77 32.34 9.18
N LEU A 307 -3.35 31.57 8.28
CA LEU A 307 -4.08 32.09 7.11
C LEU A 307 -5.32 32.89 7.54
N LEU A 308 -6.13 32.31 8.45
CA LEU A 308 -7.33 32.98 8.97
C LEU A 308 -6.98 34.27 9.75
N TYR A 309 -5.95 34.18 10.59
CA TYR A 309 -5.48 35.36 11.32
C TYR A 309 -5.06 36.48 10.37
N SER A 310 -4.23 36.18 9.37
CA SER A 310 -3.80 37.15 8.36
C SER A 310 -4.99 37.77 7.60
N ALA A 311 -5.95 36.93 7.21
CA ALA A 311 -7.15 37.37 6.49
C ALA A 311 -8.05 38.29 7.36
N PHE A 312 -8.29 37.94 8.63
CA PHE A 312 -9.11 38.74 9.52
C PHE A 312 -8.40 40.00 9.98
N ARG A 313 -7.08 39.98 10.12
CA ARG A 313 -6.26 41.11 10.55
C ARG A 313 -6.34 42.29 9.60
N SER A 314 -6.65 42.07 8.32
CA SER A 314 -6.83 43.16 7.35
C SER A 314 -8.10 43.99 7.56
N GLY A 315 -9.11 43.43 8.24
CA GLY A 315 -10.41 44.08 8.44
C GLY A 315 -10.84 44.26 9.90
N THR A 316 -10.09 43.66 10.87
CA THR A 316 -10.47 43.71 12.30
C THR A 316 -9.28 43.99 13.22
N GLY A 317 -9.55 44.32 14.49
CA GLY A 317 -8.50 44.45 15.51
C GLY A 317 -7.78 43.13 15.80
N PRO A 318 -6.51 43.16 16.28
CA PRO A 318 -5.68 41.97 16.46
C PRO A 318 -6.28 40.94 17.40
N GLN A 319 -6.95 41.32 18.44
CA GLN A 319 -7.57 40.41 19.41
C GLN A 319 -8.77 39.68 18.82
N LEU A 320 -9.64 40.37 18.07
CA LEU A 320 -10.81 39.78 17.43
C LEU A 320 -10.39 38.83 16.29
N ALA A 321 -9.40 39.25 15.49
CA ALA A 321 -8.82 38.39 14.44
C ALA A 321 -8.23 37.08 15.02
N ASN A 322 -7.50 37.18 16.14
CA ASN A 322 -6.93 36.03 16.83
C ASN A 322 -8.02 35.12 17.41
N ALA A 323 -9.01 35.64 18.09
CA ALA A 323 -10.09 34.85 18.67
C ALA A 323 -10.89 34.09 17.59
N ALA A 324 -11.25 34.79 16.52
CA ALA A 324 -11.97 34.18 15.39
C ALA A 324 -11.13 33.08 14.68
N ALA A 325 -9.84 33.35 14.41
CA ALA A 325 -8.94 32.39 13.78
C ALA A 325 -8.71 31.14 14.65
N LEU A 326 -8.53 31.31 15.97
CA LEU A 326 -8.39 30.20 16.92
C LEU A 326 -9.64 29.34 16.99
N LEU A 327 -10.82 29.96 17.08
CA LEU A 327 -12.08 29.21 17.14
C LEU A 327 -12.32 28.40 15.88
N LEU A 328 -12.17 29.02 14.72
CA LEU A 328 -12.40 28.33 13.43
C LEU A 328 -11.37 27.23 13.19
N SER A 329 -10.10 27.47 13.52
CA SER A 329 -9.07 26.43 13.40
C SER A 329 -9.30 25.27 14.37
N ALA A 330 -9.78 25.51 15.59
CA ALA A 330 -10.11 24.47 16.56
C ALA A 330 -11.30 23.59 16.10
N VAL A 331 -12.33 24.21 15.51
CA VAL A 331 -13.47 23.51 14.93
C VAL A 331 -13.01 22.64 13.74
N ALA A 332 -12.21 23.20 12.84
CA ALA A 332 -11.66 22.47 11.69
C ALA A 332 -10.75 21.32 12.12
N ASN A 333 -9.90 21.52 13.12
CA ASN A 333 -9.04 20.52 13.72
C ASN A 333 -9.84 19.32 14.27
N THR A 334 -10.89 19.60 15.05
CA THR A 334 -11.74 18.53 15.59
C THR A 334 -12.45 17.75 14.49
N ALA A 335 -12.97 18.44 13.47
CA ALA A 335 -13.63 17.81 12.33
C ALA A 335 -12.66 16.94 11.49
N ALA A 336 -11.43 17.44 11.28
CA ALA A 336 -10.39 16.72 10.55
C ALA A 336 -9.91 15.49 11.34
N ASN A 337 -9.63 15.62 12.64
CA ASN A 337 -9.25 14.49 13.48
C ASN A 337 -10.35 13.41 13.53
N ARG A 338 -11.61 13.83 13.65
CA ARG A 338 -12.76 12.89 13.63
C ARG A 338 -12.75 12.00 12.40
N ARG A 339 -12.54 12.58 11.20
CA ARG A 339 -12.60 11.86 9.92
C ARG A 339 -11.29 11.16 9.55
N LEU A 340 -10.17 11.86 9.68
CA LEU A 340 -8.87 11.43 9.14
C LEU A 340 -8.07 10.59 10.14
N THR A 341 -8.07 10.97 11.42
CA THR A 341 -7.30 10.29 12.45
C THR A 341 -8.06 9.13 13.08
N PHE A 342 -9.35 9.33 13.40
CA PHE A 342 -10.15 8.36 14.13
C PHE A 342 -11.23 7.66 13.28
N GLY A 343 -11.34 7.99 11.98
CA GLY A 343 -12.20 7.27 11.03
C GLY A 343 -13.71 7.37 11.30
N VAL A 344 -14.17 8.29 12.16
CA VAL A 344 -15.59 8.43 12.53
C VAL A 344 -16.35 9.12 11.41
N ARG A 345 -17.19 8.36 10.69
CA ARG A 345 -18.05 8.82 9.58
C ARG A 345 -19.50 8.97 10.07
N GLY A 346 -20.30 9.78 9.36
CA GLY A 346 -21.70 10.04 9.70
C GLY A 346 -21.93 11.35 10.48
N ARG A 347 -23.19 11.80 10.58
CA ARG A 347 -23.59 13.03 11.30
C ARG A 347 -23.92 12.78 12.76
N ASP A 348 -24.08 11.54 13.16
CA ASP A 348 -24.43 11.17 14.53
C ASP A 348 -23.37 11.69 15.51
N ARG A 349 -23.83 12.36 16.55
CA ARG A 349 -23.00 12.94 17.61
C ARG A 349 -21.97 14.00 17.16
N ALA A 350 -22.06 14.55 15.91
CA ALA A 350 -21.09 15.52 15.42
C ALA A 350 -21.01 16.76 16.34
N VAL A 351 -22.14 17.29 16.78
CA VAL A 351 -22.21 18.44 17.69
C VAL A 351 -21.54 18.11 19.03
N ARG A 352 -21.81 16.93 19.59
CA ARG A 352 -21.18 16.49 20.86
C ARG A 352 -19.67 16.38 20.72
N HIS A 353 -19.17 15.78 19.62
CA HIS A 353 -17.73 15.66 19.37
C HIS A 353 -17.08 17.04 19.18
N GLN A 354 -17.78 18.01 18.56
CA GLN A 354 -17.27 19.37 18.43
C GLN A 354 -17.19 20.07 19.79
N ALA A 355 -18.22 19.97 20.61
CA ALA A 355 -18.23 20.53 21.97
C ALA A 355 -17.10 19.92 22.83
N GLN A 356 -16.93 18.60 22.79
CA GLN A 356 -15.83 17.91 23.47
C GLN A 356 -14.47 18.32 22.93
N GLY A 357 -14.33 18.50 21.60
CA GLY A 357 -13.10 18.98 20.98
C GLY A 357 -12.72 20.41 21.40
N LEU A 358 -13.68 21.31 21.51
CA LEU A 358 -13.48 22.66 22.03
C LEU A 358 -13.05 22.65 23.50
N LEU A 359 -13.65 21.75 24.31
CA LEU A 359 -13.24 21.59 25.72
C LEU A 359 -11.80 21.08 25.82
N VAL A 360 -11.42 20.09 25.02
CA VAL A 360 -10.04 19.58 24.95
C VAL A 360 -9.06 20.68 24.48
N PHE A 361 -9.49 21.52 23.55
CA PHE A 361 -8.70 22.68 23.13
C PHE A 361 -8.52 23.66 24.29
N GLY A 362 -9.58 24.00 25.03
CA GLY A 362 -9.53 24.88 26.21
C GLY A 362 -8.62 24.34 27.32
N ILE A 363 -8.67 23.01 27.59
CA ILE A 363 -7.75 22.38 28.55
C ILE A 363 -6.29 22.53 28.10
N GLY A 364 -5.99 22.32 26.82
CA GLY A 364 -4.64 22.50 26.29
C GLY A 364 -4.18 23.98 26.40
N LEU A 365 -5.06 24.92 26.13
CA LEU A 365 -4.75 26.37 26.28
C LEU A 365 -4.50 26.74 27.74
N ALA A 366 -5.34 26.25 28.65
CA ALA A 366 -5.17 26.50 30.08
C ALA A 366 -3.85 25.91 30.61
N LEU A 367 -3.46 24.72 30.13
CA LEU A 367 -2.19 24.10 30.52
C LEU A 367 -0.99 24.91 30.05
N THR A 368 -0.96 25.36 28.81
CA THR A 368 0.17 26.13 28.28
C THR A 368 0.24 27.54 28.90
N SER A 369 -0.89 28.25 29.03
CA SER A 369 -0.94 29.58 29.65
C SER A 369 -0.66 29.50 31.15
N GLY A 370 -1.17 28.47 31.82
CA GLY A 370 -0.92 28.24 33.25
C GLY A 370 0.54 27.94 33.56
N SER A 371 1.21 27.19 32.69
CA SER A 371 2.64 26.90 32.84
C SER A 371 3.52 28.15 32.73
N LEU A 372 3.18 29.06 31.81
CA LEU A 372 3.86 30.35 31.69
C LEU A 372 3.62 31.22 32.89
N ALA A 373 2.36 31.37 33.35
CA ALA A 373 2.02 32.13 34.50
C ALA A 373 2.69 31.62 35.81
N ALA A 374 2.80 30.27 35.92
CA ALA A 374 3.51 29.65 37.04
C ALA A 374 5.02 29.93 36.99
N LEU A 375 5.61 29.99 35.81
CA LEU A 375 7.02 30.34 35.64
C LEU A 375 7.26 31.82 36.03
N ASP A 376 6.41 32.74 35.55
CA ASP A 376 6.50 34.18 35.89
C ASP A 376 6.36 34.41 37.39
N ALA A 377 5.51 33.63 38.06
CA ALA A 377 5.33 33.71 39.50
C ALA A 377 6.51 33.11 40.31
N ALA A 378 7.19 32.10 39.76
CA ALA A 378 8.25 31.38 40.45
C ALA A 378 9.65 32.02 40.28
N VAL A 379 9.88 32.74 39.19
CA VAL A 379 11.19 33.30 38.83
C VAL A 379 11.06 34.83 38.65
N PRO A 380 11.78 35.64 39.45
CA PRO A 380 11.75 37.11 39.28
C PRO A 380 12.17 37.53 37.87
N ALA A 381 11.44 38.46 37.26
CA ALA A 381 11.53 38.87 35.84
C ALA A 381 12.92 39.32 35.32
N ARG A 382 13.95 39.37 36.17
CA ARG A 382 15.32 39.75 35.81
C ARG A 382 16.32 38.59 35.78
N SER A 383 15.92 37.35 36.13
CA SER A 383 16.85 36.21 36.26
C SER A 383 16.48 34.97 35.39
N ALA A 384 15.32 34.95 34.77
CA ALA A 384 14.99 33.85 33.86
C ALA A 384 15.80 33.99 32.55
N ALA A 385 16.75 33.12 32.32
CA ALA A 385 17.42 33.04 31.01
C ALA A 385 16.35 32.73 29.98
N HIS A 386 16.37 33.40 28.85
CA HIS A 386 15.42 33.19 27.71
C HIS A 386 15.32 31.70 27.27
N SER A 387 16.39 30.94 27.50
CA SER A 387 16.44 29.48 27.31
C SER A 387 15.51 28.69 28.23
N THR A 388 15.31 29.16 29.48
CA THR A 388 14.42 28.51 30.46
C THR A 388 12.95 28.70 30.11
N GLU A 389 12.57 29.92 29.71
CA GLU A 389 11.20 30.19 29.22
C GLU A 389 10.87 29.32 27.97
N LEU A 390 11.81 29.27 27.04
CA LEU A 390 11.65 28.44 25.81
C LEU A 390 11.53 26.96 26.15
N ALA A 391 12.35 26.47 27.07
CA ALA A 391 12.30 25.06 27.48
C ALA A 391 10.96 24.70 28.16
N VAL A 392 10.46 25.57 29.07
CA VAL A 392 9.15 25.37 29.72
C VAL A 392 8.02 25.42 28.71
N LEU A 393 8.07 26.35 27.75
CA LEU A 393 7.07 26.48 26.71
C LEU A 393 7.03 25.24 25.80
N ILE A 394 8.20 24.74 25.40
CA ILE A 394 8.30 23.50 24.61
C ILE A 394 7.75 22.31 25.37
N ALA A 395 8.14 22.15 26.63
CA ALA A 395 7.67 21.05 27.49
C ALA A 395 6.15 21.10 27.70
N ALA A 396 5.60 22.28 27.98
CA ALA A 396 4.16 22.51 28.18
C ALA A 396 3.36 22.21 26.89
N ASN A 397 3.85 22.65 25.72
CA ASN A 397 3.21 22.36 24.44
C ASN A 397 3.26 20.86 24.09
N LEU A 398 4.37 20.19 24.37
CA LEU A 398 4.49 18.73 24.17
C LEU A 398 3.50 17.99 25.08
N ALA A 399 3.45 18.33 26.38
CA ALA A 399 2.52 17.75 27.33
C ALA A 399 1.05 18.01 26.92
N ALA A 400 0.70 19.22 26.50
CA ALA A 400 -0.62 19.55 25.98
C ALA A 400 -0.99 18.76 24.73
N THR A 401 -0.03 18.53 23.83
CA THR A 401 -0.23 17.75 22.61
C THR A 401 -0.49 16.28 22.93
N VAL A 402 0.29 15.69 23.82
CA VAL A 402 0.09 14.30 24.29
C VAL A 402 -1.26 14.17 25.00
N LEU A 403 -1.58 15.09 25.89
CA LEU A 403 -2.87 15.11 26.61
C LEU A 403 -4.06 15.21 25.64
N ARG A 404 -4.00 16.11 24.65
CA ARG A 404 -5.03 16.24 23.60
C ARG A 404 -5.22 14.95 22.83
N PHE A 405 -4.13 14.29 22.43
CA PHE A 405 -4.20 13.02 21.74
C PHE A 405 -4.88 11.93 22.60
N LEU A 406 -4.50 11.83 23.85
CA LEU A 406 -5.08 10.86 24.80
C LEU A 406 -6.56 11.11 25.05
N LEU A 407 -6.95 12.38 25.25
CA LEU A 407 -8.35 12.76 25.44
C LEU A 407 -9.19 12.52 24.18
N PHE A 408 -8.68 12.81 23.01
CA PHE A 408 -9.37 12.48 21.75
C PHE A 408 -9.57 10.99 21.61
N ARG A 409 -8.57 10.20 21.91
CA ARG A 409 -8.62 8.75 21.79
C ARG A 409 -9.52 8.08 22.84
N ALA A 410 -9.37 8.47 24.10
CA ALA A 410 -10.05 7.77 25.20
C ALA A 410 -11.48 8.28 25.47
N TRP A 411 -11.74 9.56 25.18
CA TRP A 411 -12.99 10.21 25.58
C TRP A 411 -13.84 10.74 24.43
N VAL A 412 -13.23 11.41 23.45
CA VAL A 412 -13.96 12.02 22.33
C VAL A 412 -14.31 10.97 21.27
N PHE A 413 -13.36 10.09 20.93
CA PHE A 413 -13.48 9.06 19.92
C PHE A 413 -13.12 7.67 20.48
N PRO A 414 -13.81 7.16 21.51
CA PRO A 414 -13.52 5.84 22.05
C PRO A 414 -13.77 4.75 21.02
N ASP A 415 -12.82 3.81 20.88
CA ASP A 415 -13.01 2.61 20.06
C ASP A 415 -14.18 1.81 20.63
N ARG A 416 -15.29 1.74 19.91
CA ARG A 416 -16.41 0.86 20.28
C ARG A 416 -15.98 -0.57 20.00
N ARG A 417 -15.51 -1.28 21.03
CA ARG A 417 -15.55 -2.74 21.07
C ARG A 417 -17.02 -3.14 21.04
N ALA A 418 -17.37 -4.08 20.17
CA ALA A 418 -18.67 -4.73 20.17
C ALA A 418 -18.97 -5.20 21.59
N THR A 419 -20.02 -4.67 22.19
CA THR A 419 -20.60 -5.20 23.40
C THR A 419 -21.06 -6.63 23.06
N PRO A 420 -20.66 -7.68 23.79
CA PRO A 420 -21.22 -9.01 23.56
C PRO A 420 -22.74 -8.90 23.74
N ALA A 421 -23.49 -9.47 22.80
CA ALA A 421 -24.92 -9.57 22.88
C ALA A 421 -25.28 -10.22 24.23
N LYS A 422 -26.08 -9.53 25.02
CA LYS A 422 -26.70 -10.09 26.21
C LYS A 422 -27.57 -11.23 25.73
N ASP A 423 -27.28 -12.46 26.12
CA ASP A 423 -28.18 -13.59 26.02
C ASP A 423 -29.41 -13.26 26.86
N ASP A 424 -30.47 -12.84 26.22
CA ASP A 424 -31.82 -12.89 26.78
C ASP A 424 -32.36 -14.31 26.56
N ASN A 425 -31.96 -15.19 27.48
CA ASN A 425 -32.67 -16.44 27.72
C ASN A 425 -33.60 -16.22 28.90
N ARG A 426 -34.86 -15.96 28.61
CA ARG A 426 -36.01 -16.33 29.44
C ARG A 426 -37.20 -16.63 28.56
#